data_6242c4961f7f8333eeeb4311a08db62b
#
_entry.id   6242c4961f7f8333eeeb4311a08db62b
#
_cell.length_a   1.000
_cell.length_b   1.000
_cell.length_c   1.000
_cell.angle_alpha   90.00
_cell.angle_beta   90.00
_cell.angle_gamma   90.00
#
_symmetry.space_group_name_H-M   'P 1'
#
loop_
_entity.id
_entity.type
_entity.pdbx_description
1 polymer ?
#
loop_
_entity_poly.entity_id
_entity_poly.type
_entity_poly.pdbx_seq_one_letter_code
_entity_poly.pdbx_strand_id
1 'polypeptide(L)'
;LIALTASDPSFSAGWWSAAIVGAVFVYAGMQKVQDKPRWEVEAAALGVPPSFARPLPWLETLLGASLILGGVAGMMRIAALALLVAFTTVIIGNLRRGNRPPCACFGSRRPTPISWWTVVRNMALMALIVFALLVT
;
A
#
# COMPACT_ATOMS: atom_id res chain seq x y z
N LEU A 1 2.87 -19.73 11.91
CA LEU A 1 2.70 -18.32 12.18
C LEU A 1 2.19 -18.04 13.59
N ILE A 2 1.40 -18.90 14.10
CA ILE A 2 0.77 -18.68 15.39
C ILE A 2 1.71 -18.93 16.55
N ALA A 3 2.60 -19.89 16.41
CA ALA A 3 3.51 -20.31 17.46
C ALA A 3 4.76 -19.44 17.56
N LEU A 4 4.92 -18.46 16.68
CA LEU A 4 6.11 -17.63 16.66
C LEU A 4 6.13 -16.69 17.85
N THR A 5 7.30 -16.54 18.43
CA THR A 5 7.54 -15.62 19.56
C THR A 5 8.42 -14.48 19.14
N ALA A 6 8.49 -13.44 19.96
CA ALA A 6 9.33 -12.29 19.68
C ALA A 6 10.83 -12.64 19.59
N SER A 7 11.24 -13.77 20.18
CA SER A 7 12.62 -14.22 20.11
C SER A 7 12.95 -15.01 18.85
N ASP A 8 11.95 -15.36 18.04
CA ASP A 8 12.15 -16.08 16.78
C ASP A 8 12.67 -15.11 15.73
N PRO A 9 13.87 -15.35 15.14
CA PRO A 9 14.42 -14.44 14.12
C PRO A 9 13.54 -14.31 12.89
N SER A 10 12.89 -15.39 12.46
CA SER A 10 11.98 -15.33 11.31
C SER A 10 10.77 -14.47 11.60
N PHE A 11 10.23 -14.59 12.80
CA PHE A 11 9.11 -13.76 13.23
C PHE A 11 9.52 -12.29 13.24
N SER A 12 10.66 -11.96 13.85
CA SER A 12 11.14 -10.58 13.93
C SER A 12 11.36 -9.98 12.55
N ALA A 13 12.01 -10.70 11.64
CA ALA A 13 12.27 -10.25 10.29
C ALA A 13 10.95 -10.05 9.52
N GLY A 14 10.03 -10.99 9.63
CA GLY A 14 8.73 -10.90 9.00
C GLY A 14 7.91 -9.73 9.52
N TRP A 15 7.93 -9.53 10.84
CA TRP A 15 7.21 -8.41 11.45
C TRP A 15 7.79 -7.07 11.00
N TRP A 16 9.12 -6.91 11.00
CA TRP A 16 9.75 -5.66 10.56
C TRP A 16 9.40 -5.35 9.10
N SER A 17 9.45 -6.34 8.22
CA SER A 17 9.09 -6.15 6.82
C SER A 17 7.63 -5.73 6.67
N ALA A 18 6.73 -6.39 7.36
CA ALA A 18 5.31 -6.05 7.33
C ALA A 18 5.05 -4.68 7.97
N ALA A 19 5.74 -4.36 9.05
CA ALA A 19 5.58 -3.09 9.74
C ALA A 19 6.04 -1.90 8.88
N ILE A 20 7.09 -2.07 8.10
CA ILE A 20 7.55 -1.03 7.17
C ILE A 20 6.45 -0.75 6.14
N VAL A 21 5.90 -1.79 5.53
CA VAL A 21 4.80 -1.63 4.58
C VAL A 21 3.57 -1.05 5.28
N GLY A 22 3.28 -1.50 6.49
CA GLY A 22 2.18 -0.97 7.28
C GLY A 22 2.32 0.51 7.57
N ALA A 23 3.51 0.96 7.92
CA ALA A 23 3.78 2.38 8.16
C ALA A 23 3.54 3.22 6.89
N VAL A 24 3.97 2.71 5.74
CA VAL A 24 3.72 3.38 4.46
C VAL A 24 2.22 3.47 4.19
N PHE A 25 1.50 2.39 4.43
CA PHE A 25 0.04 2.35 4.22
C PHE A 25 -0.70 3.33 5.15
N VAL A 26 -0.34 3.36 6.43
CA VAL A 26 -0.96 4.29 7.38
C VAL A 26 -0.69 5.73 6.94
N TYR A 27 0.54 6.04 6.59
CA TYR A 27 0.90 7.37 6.14
C TYR A 27 0.11 7.76 4.90
N ALA A 28 0.08 6.88 3.90
CA ALA A 28 -0.65 7.15 2.65
C ALA A 28 -2.16 7.29 2.89
N GLY A 29 -2.72 6.40 3.69
CA GLY A 29 -4.15 6.45 4.01
C GLY A 29 -4.53 7.71 4.75
N MET A 30 -3.73 8.11 5.73
CA MET A 30 -3.99 9.34 6.49
C MET A 30 -3.89 10.58 5.63
N GLN A 31 -2.92 10.64 4.70
CA GLN A 31 -2.81 11.75 3.76
C GLN A 31 -4.08 11.88 2.92
N LYS A 32 -4.62 10.78 2.45
CA LYS A 32 -5.84 10.77 1.64
C LYS A 32 -7.08 11.14 2.46
N VAL A 33 -7.14 10.70 3.71
CA VAL A 33 -8.25 11.04 4.61
C VAL A 33 -8.24 12.54 4.92
N GLN A 34 -7.07 13.13 5.12
CA GLN A 34 -6.94 14.54 5.43
C GLN A 34 -7.31 15.45 4.26
N ASP A 35 -7.14 14.97 3.05
CA ASP A 35 -7.46 15.74 1.85
C ASP A 35 -8.29 14.90 0.87
N LYS A 36 -9.50 14.59 1.27
CA LYS A 36 -10.43 13.79 0.46
C LYS A 36 -10.70 14.37 -0.92
N PRO A 37 -10.98 15.68 -1.08
CA PRO A 37 -11.25 16.22 -2.41
C PRO A 37 -10.09 15.99 -3.38
N ARG A 38 -8.87 16.17 -2.92
CA ARG A 38 -7.67 15.94 -3.71
C ARG A 38 -7.55 14.47 -4.12
N TRP A 39 -7.77 13.57 -3.18
CA TRP A 39 -7.72 12.13 -3.45
C TRP A 39 -8.77 11.73 -4.48
N GLU A 40 -10.00 12.23 -4.36
CA GLU A 40 -11.06 11.91 -5.31
C GLU A 40 -10.71 12.35 -6.72
N VAL A 41 -10.11 13.54 -6.88
CA VAL A 41 -9.65 14.03 -8.17
C VAL A 41 -8.54 13.15 -8.74
N GLU A 42 -7.56 12.82 -7.92
CA GLU A 42 -6.43 11.98 -8.34
C GLU A 42 -6.89 10.57 -8.74
N ALA A 43 -7.80 9.99 -7.97
CA ALA A 43 -8.35 8.67 -8.27
C ALA A 43 -9.11 8.67 -9.59
N ALA A 44 -9.93 9.70 -9.83
CA ALA A 44 -10.66 9.84 -11.08
C ALA A 44 -9.70 9.96 -12.26
N ALA A 45 -8.61 10.71 -12.10
CA ALA A 45 -7.60 10.86 -13.14
C ALA A 45 -6.91 9.54 -13.47
N LEU A 46 -6.78 8.64 -12.49
CA LEU A 46 -6.22 7.31 -12.68
C LEU A 46 -7.24 6.31 -13.24
N GLY A 47 -8.50 6.68 -13.28
CA GLY A 47 -9.56 5.79 -13.75
C GLY A 47 -10.17 4.91 -12.67
N VAL A 48 -9.95 5.25 -11.40
CA VAL A 48 -10.54 4.52 -10.28
C VAL A 48 -11.95 5.02 -10.02
N PRO A 49 -12.98 4.15 -10.06
CA PRO A 49 -14.35 4.57 -9.81
C PRO A 49 -14.53 5.12 -8.39
N PRO A 50 -15.42 6.11 -8.18
CA PRO A 50 -15.65 6.67 -6.85
C PRO A 50 -16.08 5.64 -5.81
N SER A 51 -16.79 4.61 -6.22
CA SER A 51 -17.24 3.53 -5.31
C SER A 51 -16.06 2.78 -4.68
N PHE A 52 -14.92 2.71 -5.36
CA PHE A 52 -13.69 2.14 -4.82
C PHE A 52 -12.80 3.20 -4.18
N ALA A 53 -12.77 4.40 -4.77
CA ALA A 53 -11.89 5.46 -4.28
C ALA A 53 -12.27 5.97 -2.89
N ARG A 54 -13.56 6.04 -2.58
CA ARG A 54 -14.02 6.58 -1.30
C ARG A 54 -13.62 5.76 -0.08
N PRO A 55 -13.78 4.41 -0.07
CA PRO A 55 -13.38 3.62 1.10
C PRO A 55 -11.89 3.34 1.17
N LEU A 56 -11.15 3.55 0.09
CA LEU A 56 -9.77 3.14 -0.02
C LEU A 56 -8.84 3.74 1.03
N PRO A 57 -8.90 5.05 1.35
CA PRO A 57 -8.04 5.63 2.38
C PRO A 57 -8.22 4.97 3.75
N TRP A 58 -9.45 4.66 4.12
CA TRP A 58 -9.74 3.97 5.37
C TRP A 58 -9.23 2.54 5.35
N LEU A 59 -9.41 1.86 4.22
CA LEU A 59 -8.91 0.50 4.04
C LEU A 59 -7.38 0.45 4.16
N GLU A 60 -6.68 1.38 3.52
CA GLU A 60 -5.22 1.48 3.62
C GLU A 60 -4.77 1.71 5.05
N THR A 61 -5.41 2.63 5.75
CA THR A 61 -5.07 2.94 7.14
C THR A 61 -5.28 1.73 8.04
N LEU A 62 -6.40 1.05 7.90
CA LEU A 62 -6.71 -0.13 8.70
C LEU A 62 -5.77 -1.29 8.39
N LEU A 63 -5.48 -1.54 7.12
CA LEU A 63 -4.52 -2.57 6.73
C LEU A 63 -3.13 -2.26 7.29
N GLY A 64 -2.70 -1.02 7.17
CA GLY A 64 -1.40 -0.61 7.68
C GLY A 64 -1.29 -0.79 9.19
N ALA A 65 -2.31 -0.38 9.92
CA ALA A 65 -2.35 -0.56 11.37
C ALA A 65 -2.33 -2.05 11.74
N SER A 66 -3.09 -2.88 11.03
CA SER A 66 -3.12 -4.31 11.28
C SER A 66 -1.76 -4.97 11.05
N LEU A 67 -1.04 -4.54 10.01
CA LEU A 67 0.30 -5.05 9.73
C LEU A 67 1.27 -4.73 10.87
N ILE A 68 1.18 -3.53 11.43
CA ILE A 68 2.04 -3.10 12.53
C ILE A 68 1.69 -3.84 13.81
N LEU A 69 0.41 -3.98 14.10
CA LEU A 69 -0.05 -4.63 15.33
C LEU A 69 0.15 -6.15 15.30
N GLY A 70 0.27 -6.73 14.11
CA GLY A 70 0.54 -8.15 13.97
C GLY A 70 -0.63 -9.08 14.30
N GLY A 71 -1.87 -8.57 14.28
CA GLY A 71 -3.06 -9.34 14.63
C GLY A 71 -3.31 -10.52 13.71
N VAL A 72 -4.23 -10.46 12.76
CA VAL A 72 -4.50 -11.54 11.80
C VAL A 72 -3.51 -11.44 10.65
N ALA A 73 -2.25 -11.75 10.96
CA ALA A 73 -1.10 -11.36 10.15
C ALA A 73 -1.13 -11.90 8.72
N GLY A 74 -1.39 -13.18 8.55
CA GLY A 74 -1.37 -13.79 7.21
C GLY A 74 -2.42 -13.19 6.29
N MET A 75 -3.64 -13.05 6.78
CA MET A 75 -4.74 -12.50 6.01
C MET A 75 -4.48 -11.03 5.64
N MET A 76 -4.00 -10.24 6.59
CA MET A 76 -3.73 -8.82 6.35
C MET A 76 -2.57 -8.63 5.38
N ARG A 77 -1.56 -9.46 5.45
CA ARG A 77 -0.42 -9.42 4.52
C ARG A 77 -0.85 -9.75 3.09
N ILE A 78 -1.71 -10.74 2.93
CA ILE A 78 -2.28 -11.09 1.62
C ILE A 78 -3.12 -9.95 1.08
N ALA A 79 -3.95 -9.33 1.92
CA ALA A 79 -4.78 -8.20 1.52
C ALA A 79 -3.91 -7.00 1.10
N ALA A 80 -2.83 -6.73 1.83
CA ALA A 80 -1.90 -5.66 1.48
C ALA A 80 -1.21 -5.93 0.15
N LEU A 81 -0.80 -7.17 -0.09
CA LEU A 81 -0.21 -7.55 -1.37
C LEU A 81 -1.20 -7.36 -2.53
N ALA A 82 -2.44 -7.79 -2.33
CA ALA A 82 -3.48 -7.62 -3.34
C ALA A 82 -3.72 -6.15 -3.67
N LEU A 83 -3.74 -5.31 -2.65
CA LEU A 83 -3.92 -3.87 -2.85
C LEU A 83 -2.76 -3.25 -3.61
N LEU A 84 -1.53 -3.63 -3.26
CA LEU A 84 -0.34 -3.16 -3.98
C LEU A 84 -0.34 -3.60 -5.44
N VAL A 85 -0.73 -4.84 -5.71
CA VAL A 85 -0.83 -5.36 -7.09
C VAL A 85 -1.88 -4.57 -7.86
N ALA A 86 -3.03 -4.32 -7.26
CA ALA A 86 -4.11 -3.56 -7.91
C ALA A 86 -3.65 -2.14 -8.26
N PHE A 87 -3.05 -1.43 -7.32
CA PHE A 87 -2.54 -0.08 -7.57
C PHE A 87 -1.46 -0.07 -8.63
N THR A 88 -0.53 -1.01 -8.56
CA THR A 88 0.58 -1.09 -9.53
C THR A 88 0.03 -1.36 -10.93
N THR A 89 -0.97 -2.21 -11.05
CA THR A 89 -1.61 -2.50 -12.33
C THR A 89 -2.24 -1.24 -12.91
N VAL A 90 -2.95 -0.47 -12.10
CA VAL A 90 -3.55 0.80 -12.54
C VAL A 90 -2.47 1.77 -13.01
N ILE A 91 -1.39 1.90 -12.25
CA ILE A 91 -0.29 2.80 -12.58
C ILE A 91 0.37 2.38 -13.89
N ILE A 92 0.68 1.11 -14.06
CA ILE A 92 1.29 0.59 -15.30
C ILE A 92 0.38 0.85 -16.49
N GLY A 93 -0.91 0.60 -16.34
CA GLY A 93 -1.88 0.85 -17.40
C GLY A 93 -1.89 2.30 -17.85
N ASN A 94 -1.87 3.23 -16.89
CA ASN A 94 -1.82 4.65 -17.21
C ASN A 94 -0.50 5.05 -17.86
N LEU A 95 0.62 4.53 -17.38
CA LEU A 95 1.93 4.82 -17.97
C LEU A 95 2.04 4.34 -19.40
N ARG A 96 1.51 3.16 -19.70
CA ARG A 96 1.51 2.61 -21.06
C ARG A 96 0.67 3.42 -22.03
N ARG A 97 -0.39 4.05 -21.55
CA ARG A 97 -1.23 4.93 -22.36
C ARG A 97 -0.68 6.35 -22.45
N GLY A 98 0.47 6.63 -21.83
CA GLY A 98 1.03 7.96 -21.77
C GLY A 98 0.31 8.92 -20.81
N ASN A 99 -0.59 8.40 -19.98
CA ASN A 99 -1.34 9.19 -19.01
C ASN A 99 -0.55 9.23 -17.70
N ARG A 100 -0.08 10.41 -17.31
CA ARG A 100 0.75 10.58 -16.11
C ARG A 100 0.15 11.63 -15.18
N PRO A 101 -1.04 11.34 -14.57
CA PRO A 101 -1.63 12.30 -13.65
C PRO A 101 -0.80 12.41 -12.38
N PRO A 102 -0.86 13.55 -11.68
CA PRO A 102 -0.27 13.66 -10.36
C PRO A 102 -0.95 12.66 -9.41
N CYS A 103 -0.15 12.02 -8.56
CA CYS A 103 -0.70 11.08 -7.58
C CYS A 103 0.10 11.14 -6.29
N ALA A 104 -0.61 11.33 -5.18
CA ALA A 104 -0.05 11.22 -3.84
C ALA A 104 -0.39 9.86 -3.23
N CYS A 105 -0.32 8.80 -4.02
CA CYS A 105 -0.77 7.46 -3.62
C CYS A 105 -0.06 6.95 -2.37
N PHE A 106 1.16 7.39 -2.12
CA PHE A 106 1.92 6.99 -0.93
C PHE A 106 2.39 8.19 -0.13
N GLY A 107 1.49 9.16 0.06
CA GLY A 107 1.68 10.20 1.06
C GLY A 107 2.53 11.38 0.65
N SER A 108 2.83 11.56 -0.61
CA SER A 108 3.53 12.76 -1.04
C SER A 108 2.62 13.97 -0.91
N ARG A 109 3.10 15.00 -0.23
CA ARG A 109 2.38 16.26 -0.12
C ARG A 109 2.46 17.08 -1.40
N ARG A 110 3.47 16.83 -2.21
CA ARG A 110 3.63 17.49 -3.50
C ARG A 110 3.18 16.52 -4.57
N PRO A 111 2.10 16.84 -5.29
CA PRO A 111 1.66 15.96 -6.38
C PRO A 111 2.73 15.95 -7.45
N THR A 112 3.24 14.77 -7.73
CA THR A 112 4.18 14.54 -8.83
C THR A 112 3.54 13.57 -9.81
N PRO A 113 3.82 13.71 -11.11
CA PRO A 113 3.31 12.75 -12.08
C PRO A 113 3.77 11.34 -11.74
N ILE A 114 2.91 10.36 -11.97
CA ILE A 114 3.33 8.96 -11.84
C ILE A 114 4.42 8.66 -12.85
N SER A 115 5.29 7.72 -12.50
CA SER A 115 6.42 7.35 -13.34
C SER A 115 6.78 5.89 -13.10
N TRP A 116 7.71 5.38 -13.89
CA TRP A 116 8.22 4.02 -13.67
C TRP A 116 8.91 3.88 -12.32
N TRP A 117 9.41 4.97 -11.75
CA TRP A 117 9.92 4.97 -10.37
C TRP A 117 8.85 4.59 -9.36
N THR A 118 7.61 5.04 -9.58
CA THR A 118 6.46 4.65 -8.75
C THR A 118 6.27 3.14 -8.79
N VAL A 119 6.39 2.53 -9.97
CA VAL A 119 6.30 1.08 -10.14
C VAL A 119 7.42 0.37 -9.38
N VAL A 120 8.65 0.86 -9.49
CA VAL A 120 9.80 0.28 -8.80
C VAL A 120 9.59 0.31 -7.28
N ARG A 121 9.12 1.43 -6.75
CA ARG A 121 8.82 1.55 -5.32
C ARG A 121 7.77 0.55 -4.88
N ASN A 122 6.70 0.42 -5.65
CA ASN A 122 5.65 -0.54 -5.33
C ASN A 122 6.15 -1.98 -5.39
N MET A 123 7.01 -2.29 -6.34
CA MET A 123 7.63 -3.62 -6.42
C MET A 123 8.48 -3.91 -5.18
N ALA A 124 9.19 -2.91 -4.68
CA ALA A 124 9.97 -3.07 -3.45
C ALA A 124 9.06 -3.36 -2.25
N LEU A 125 7.93 -2.66 -2.14
CA LEU A 125 6.96 -2.91 -1.08
C LEU A 125 6.34 -4.30 -1.20
N MET A 126 6.03 -4.74 -2.41
CA MET A 126 5.54 -6.10 -2.64
C MET A 126 6.57 -7.15 -2.22
N ALA A 127 7.84 -6.91 -2.52
CA ALA A 127 8.91 -7.81 -2.11
C ALA A 127 8.98 -7.95 -0.59
N LEU A 128 8.83 -6.85 0.12
CA LEU A 128 8.81 -6.87 1.58
C LEU A 128 7.64 -7.70 2.13
N ILE A 129 6.47 -7.54 1.54
CA ILE A 129 5.28 -8.31 1.97
C ILE A 129 5.43 -9.79 1.62
N VAL A 130 5.94 -10.11 0.46
CA VAL A 130 6.19 -11.50 0.08
C VAL A 130 7.21 -12.14 1.02
N PHE A 131 8.27 -11.42 1.35
CA PHE A 131 9.24 -11.89 2.34
C PHE A 131 8.56 -12.18 3.67
N ALA A 132 7.72 -11.27 4.15
CA ALA A 132 7.00 -11.46 5.40
C ALA A 132 6.08 -12.69 5.36
N LEU A 133 5.44 -12.95 4.21
CA LEU A 133 4.59 -14.12 4.04
C LEU A 133 5.41 -15.42 4.03
N LEU A 134 6.61 -15.39 3.43
CA LEU A 134 7.44 -16.59 3.31
C LEU A 134 8.09 -16.99 4.63
N VAL A 135 8.35 -16.06 5.53
CA VAL A 135 9.02 -16.35 6.80
C VAL A 135 8.04 -16.58 7.95
N THR A 136 6.75 -16.56 7.70
CA THR A 136 5.73 -16.87 8.72
C THR A 136 4.90 -18.13 8.34
#